data_cd81843db1346ffebd410cd50b606470
#
_entry.id   cd81843db1346ffebd410cd50b606470
#
_cell.length_a   1.000
_cell.length_b   1.000
_cell.length_c   1.000
_cell.angle_alpha   90.00
_cell.angle_beta   90.00
_cell.angle_gamma   90.00
#
_symmetry.space_group_name_H-M   'P 1'
#
loop_
_entity.id
_entity.type
_entity.pdbx_description
1 polymer ?
#
loop_
_entity_poly.entity_id
_entity_poly.type
_entity_poly.pdbx_seq_one_letter_code
_entity_poly.pdbx_strand_id
1 'polypeptide(L)'
;MDQFLTITAVSGWALPRQWFAEEVATAFPGSQIEVIYPETPEKPEEAEKLLRQYPADLYIGYSLGSLWLLKYKNLLPYSSVKALLAPILSFLVKDGMGGTTSETQLKYLSRILKQHSDKYAGVKKFFAYSDLPFQEKMIEDVLTKKSY
;
A
#
# COMPACT_ATOMS: atom_id res chain seq x y z
N MET A 1 0.55 -30.73 -12.77
CA MET A 1 -0.17 -29.41 -12.73
C MET A 1 0.80 -28.41 -12.19
N ASP A 2 1.19 -27.46 -13.01
CA ASP A 2 1.97 -26.33 -12.52
C ASP A 2 1.08 -25.52 -11.57
N GLN A 3 1.41 -25.59 -10.30
CA GLN A 3 0.70 -24.83 -9.27
C GLN A 3 1.16 -23.39 -9.43
N PHE A 4 0.28 -22.54 -9.95
CA PHE A 4 0.56 -21.12 -10.07
C PHE A 4 0.72 -20.50 -8.67
N LEU A 5 1.79 -19.73 -8.49
CA LEU A 5 1.98 -18.97 -7.26
C LEU A 5 0.85 -17.93 -7.12
N THR A 6 0.16 -17.97 -5.99
CA THR A 6 -0.85 -16.94 -5.66
C THR A 6 -0.22 -15.85 -4.81
N ILE A 7 -0.44 -14.58 -5.19
CA ILE A 7 0.15 -13.42 -4.53
C ILE A 7 -0.96 -12.45 -4.14
N THR A 8 -1.01 -12.10 -2.88
CA THR A 8 -1.79 -10.95 -2.39
C THR A 8 -0.85 -9.81 -2.06
N ALA A 9 -0.99 -8.72 -2.81
CA ALA A 9 -0.16 -7.53 -2.66
C ALA A 9 -0.96 -6.41 -1.98
N VAL A 10 -0.39 -5.83 -0.92
CA VAL A 10 -0.97 -4.71 -0.20
C VAL A 10 -0.20 -3.45 -0.56
N SER A 11 -0.88 -2.55 -1.27
CA SER A 11 -0.25 -1.35 -1.82
C SER A 11 0.07 -0.32 -0.74
N GLY A 12 1.01 0.56 -1.06
CA GLY A 12 1.27 1.76 -0.29
C GLY A 12 0.20 2.83 -0.51
N TRP A 13 0.27 3.90 0.29
CA TRP A 13 -0.67 5.02 0.18
C TRP A 13 -0.61 5.66 -1.22
N ALA A 14 -1.78 5.86 -1.81
CA ALA A 14 -1.98 6.51 -3.12
C ALA A 14 -1.25 5.84 -4.30
N LEU A 15 -0.71 4.62 -4.17
CA LEU A 15 -0.11 3.91 -5.29
C LEU A 15 -1.17 3.30 -6.19
N PRO A 16 -1.08 3.50 -7.52
CA PRO A 16 -2.01 2.91 -8.45
C PRO A 16 -1.98 1.38 -8.40
N ARG A 17 -3.16 0.76 -8.28
CA ARG A 17 -3.30 -0.71 -8.24
C ARG A 17 -2.66 -1.37 -9.45
N GLN A 18 -2.94 -0.85 -10.64
CA GLN A 18 -2.44 -1.41 -11.88
C GLN A 18 -0.91 -1.38 -11.93
N TRP A 19 -0.31 -0.24 -11.60
CA TRP A 19 1.15 -0.12 -11.57
C TRP A 19 1.78 -1.15 -10.62
N PHE A 20 1.26 -1.27 -9.40
CA PHE A 20 1.81 -2.20 -8.43
C PHE A 20 1.62 -3.67 -8.86
N ALA A 21 0.47 -3.99 -9.48
CA ALA A 21 0.24 -5.32 -10.05
C ALA A 21 1.22 -5.66 -11.18
N GLU A 22 1.54 -4.71 -12.06
CA GLU A 22 2.50 -4.87 -13.16
C GLU A 22 3.92 -5.08 -12.64
N GLU A 23 4.33 -4.32 -11.63
CA GLU A 23 5.64 -4.49 -10.98
C GLU A 23 5.78 -5.87 -10.33
N VAL A 24 4.75 -6.32 -9.60
CA VAL A 24 4.74 -7.65 -9.01
C VAL A 24 4.72 -8.74 -10.09
N ALA A 25 3.95 -8.57 -11.17
CA ALA A 25 3.90 -9.52 -12.28
C ALA A 25 5.25 -9.63 -13.01
N THR A 26 5.97 -8.54 -13.11
CA THR A 26 7.32 -8.53 -13.70
C THR A 26 8.31 -9.33 -12.85
N ALA A 27 8.20 -9.23 -11.52
CA ALA A 27 9.05 -9.98 -10.59
C ALA A 27 8.66 -11.47 -10.48
N PHE A 28 7.36 -11.78 -10.67
CA PHE A 28 6.81 -13.14 -10.53
C PHE A 28 5.97 -13.50 -11.76
N PRO A 29 6.58 -13.72 -12.92
CA PRO A 29 5.86 -14.04 -14.15
C PRO A 29 5.06 -15.34 -14.02
N GLY A 30 3.81 -15.33 -14.50
CA GLY A 30 2.89 -16.46 -14.43
C GLY A 30 2.16 -16.65 -13.10
N SER A 31 2.39 -15.79 -12.11
CA SER A 31 1.65 -15.82 -10.85
C SER A 31 0.24 -15.21 -10.98
N GLN A 32 -0.66 -15.62 -10.09
CA GLN A 32 -1.96 -14.98 -9.92
C GLN A 32 -1.83 -13.89 -8.85
N ILE A 33 -2.07 -12.64 -9.24
CA ILE A 33 -1.83 -11.49 -8.39
C ILE A 33 -3.14 -10.77 -8.10
N GLU A 34 -3.40 -10.54 -6.83
CA GLU A 34 -4.47 -9.65 -6.37
C GLU A 34 -3.86 -8.51 -5.55
N VAL A 35 -4.19 -7.28 -5.92
CA VAL A 35 -3.78 -6.08 -5.18
C VAL A 35 -4.95 -5.59 -4.35
N ILE A 36 -4.78 -5.55 -3.04
CA ILE A 36 -5.80 -5.12 -2.09
C ILE A 36 -5.47 -3.74 -1.51
N TYR A 37 -6.53 -2.97 -1.25
CA TYR A 37 -6.49 -1.70 -0.56
C TYR A 37 -7.42 -1.74 0.64
N PRO A 38 -6.91 -1.74 1.87
CA PRO A 38 -7.74 -1.55 3.05
C PRO A 38 -8.37 -0.15 3.05
N GLU A 39 -9.70 -0.09 3.16
CA GLU A 39 -10.43 1.19 3.26
C GLU A 39 -10.42 1.74 4.69
N THR A 40 -10.39 0.83 5.66
CA THR A 40 -10.32 1.14 7.09
C THR A 40 -9.17 0.35 7.73
N PRO A 41 -7.91 0.74 7.44
CA PRO A 41 -6.73 -0.05 7.79
C PRO A 41 -6.51 -0.24 9.29
N GLU A 42 -7.21 0.52 10.12
CA GLU A 42 -7.20 0.38 11.57
C GLU A 42 -8.12 -0.72 12.09
N LYS A 43 -9.10 -1.19 11.28
CA LYS A 43 -10.12 -2.16 11.70
C LYS A 43 -9.69 -3.62 11.45
N PRO A 44 -9.59 -4.43 12.51
CA PRO A 44 -9.24 -5.85 12.37
C PRO A 44 -10.25 -6.66 11.56
N GLU A 45 -11.54 -6.31 11.63
CA GLU A 45 -12.61 -7.00 10.92
C GLU A 45 -12.46 -6.91 9.40
N GLU A 46 -12.03 -5.73 8.89
CA GLU A 46 -11.74 -5.57 7.48
C GLU A 46 -10.50 -6.39 7.08
N ALA A 47 -9.46 -6.39 7.90
CA ALA A 47 -8.26 -7.17 7.65
C ALA A 47 -8.57 -8.66 7.57
N GLU A 48 -9.36 -9.18 8.51
CA GLU A 48 -9.78 -10.57 8.52
C GLU A 48 -10.59 -10.93 7.27
N LYS A 49 -11.52 -10.06 6.87
CA LYS A 49 -12.33 -10.23 5.65
C LYS A 49 -11.46 -10.26 4.41
N LEU A 50 -10.57 -9.28 4.24
CA LEU A 50 -9.69 -9.17 3.07
C LEU A 50 -8.75 -10.38 2.95
N LEU A 51 -8.11 -10.76 4.05
CA LEU A 51 -7.17 -11.88 4.05
C LEU A 51 -7.86 -13.24 3.83
N ARG A 52 -9.11 -13.40 4.26
CA ARG A 52 -9.92 -14.58 3.95
C ARG A 52 -10.38 -14.59 2.48
N GLN A 53 -10.70 -13.43 1.93
CA GLN A 53 -11.16 -13.30 0.54
C GLN A 53 -10.04 -13.55 -0.46
N TYR A 54 -8.82 -13.18 -0.11
CA TYR A 54 -7.63 -13.27 -0.97
C TYR A 54 -6.51 -14.07 -0.30
N PRO A 55 -6.72 -15.38 -0.09
CA PRO A 55 -5.67 -16.24 0.44
C PRO A 55 -4.54 -16.38 -0.58
N ALA A 56 -3.30 -16.41 -0.10
CA ALA A 56 -2.14 -16.45 -0.97
C ALA A 56 -0.97 -17.26 -0.38
N ASP A 57 -0.11 -17.74 -1.27
CA ASP A 57 1.16 -18.36 -0.92
C ASP A 57 2.19 -17.31 -0.51
N LEU A 58 2.11 -16.12 -1.13
CA LEU A 58 2.99 -14.98 -0.88
C LEU A 58 2.16 -13.70 -0.64
N TYR A 59 2.43 -13.05 0.48
CA TYR A 59 1.92 -11.72 0.79
C TYR A 59 3.02 -10.69 0.62
N ILE A 60 2.78 -9.68 -0.22
CA ILE A 60 3.73 -8.58 -0.47
C ILE A 60 3.13 -7.29 0.04
N GLY A 61 3.82 -6.58 0.93
CA GLY A 61 3.46 -5.23 1.34
C GLY A 61 4.45 -4.20 0.83
N TYR A 62 3.98 -3.04 0.39
CA TYR A 62 4.82 -1.92 0.00
C TYR A 62 4.50 -0.70 0.87
N SER A 63 5.51 -0.12 1.52
CA SER A 63 5.37 1.08 2.35
C SER A 63 4.28 0.90 3.43
N LEU A 64 3.18 1.66 3.39
CA LEU A 64 2.04 1.48 4.30
C LEU A 64 1.42 0.08 4.23
N GLY A 65 1.43 -0.56 3.07
CA GLY A 65 1.01 -1.95 2.93
C GLY A 65 1.88 -2.92 3.74
N SER A 66 3.20 -2.64 3.84
CA SER A 66 4.10 -3.39 4.72
C SER A 66 3.72 -3.23 6.19
N LEU A 67 3.41 -2.01 6.62
CA LEU A 67 2.98 -1.73 7.98
C LEU A 67 1.66 -2.43 8.31
N TRP A 68 0.71 -2.44 7.38
CA TRP A 68 -0.57 -3.13 7.54
C TRP A 68 -0.38 -4.65 7.69
N LEU A 69 0.46 -5.28 6.84
CA LEU A 69 0.78 -6.70 6.97
C LEU A 69 1.46 -7.03 8.30
N LEU A 70 2.36 -6.17 8.78
CA LEU A 70 2.99 -6.32 10.10
C LEU A 70 1.97 -6.21 11.24
N LYS A 71 1.06 -5.25 11.16
CA LYS A 71 0.00 -5.06 12.14
C LYS A 71 -0.89 -6.31 12.27
N TYR A 72 -1.23 -6.91 11.14
CA TYR A 72 -2.13 -8.06 11.07
C TYR A 72 -1.42 -9.40 10.82
N LYS A 73 -0.13 -9.48 11.12
CA LYS A 73 0.69 -10.68 10.90
C LYS A 73 0.11 -11.96 11.48
N ASN A 74 -0.62 -11.87 12.58
CA ASN A 74 -1.23 -13.01 13.24
C ASN A 74 -2.45 -13.58 12.51
N LEU A 75 -3.00 -12.83 11.54
CA LEU A 75 -4.08 -13.29 10.66
C LEU A 75 -3.55 -13.98 9.40
N LEU A 76 -2.25 -13.85 9.10
CA LEU A 76 -1.63 -14.46 7.93
C LEU A 76 -1.37 -15.94 8.18
N PRO A 77 -1.59 -16.83 7.17
CA PRO A 77 -1.25 -18.24 7.30
C PRO A 77 0.22 -18.43 7.66
N TYR A 78 0.51 -19.32 8.58
CA TYR A 78 1.88 -19.58 9.02
C TYR A 78 2.77 -20.07 7.86
N SER A 79 2.19 -20.88 6.97
CA SER A 79 2.86 -21.47 5.81
C SER A 79 3.13 -20.46 4.67
N SER A 80 2.47 -19.30 4.66
CA SER A 80 2.67 -18.30 3.60
C SER A 80 3.98 -17.54 3.76
N VAL A 81 4.57 -17.15 2.64
CA VAL A 81 5.73 -16.26 2.62
C VAL A 81 5.28 -14.80 2.74
N LYS A 82 6.07 -13.97 3.40
CA LYS A 82 5.78 -12.53 3.58
C LYS A 82 6.98 -11.74 3.09
N ALA A 83 6.75 -10.81 2.16
CA ALA A 83 7.74 -9.87 1.66
C ALA A 83 7.32 -8.43 2.00
N LEU A 84 8.18 -7.71 2.67
CA LEU A 84 7.93 -6.32 3.07
C LEU A 84 8.89 -5.42 2.29
N LEU A 85 8.34 -4.62 1.39
CA LEU A 85 9.09 -3.69 0.56
C LEU A 85 8.99 -2.30 1.16
N ALA A 86 10.13 -1.61 1.29
CA ALA A 86 10.23 -0.30 1.94
C ALA A 86 9.42 -0.25 3.26
N PRO A 87 9.67 -1.18 4.21
CA PRO A 87 8.88 -1.26 5.43
C PRO A 87 9.10 0.00 6.26
N ILE A 88 7.99 0.62 6.67
CA ILE A 88 7.98 1.79 7.54
C ILE A 88 7.30 1.37 8.85
N LEU A 89 8.00 1.52 9.97
CA LEU A 89 7.42 1.24 11.30
C LEU A 89 6.74 2.50 11.87
N SER A 90 7.24 3.67 11.55
CA SER A 90 6.61 4.95 11.82
C SER A 90 7.06 6.00 10.81
N PHE A 91 6.19 6.95 10.47
CA PHE A 91 6.55 8.13 9.67
C PHE A 91 7.25 9.20 10.48
N LEU A 92 6.96 9.26 11.78
CA LEU A 92 7.37 10.37 12.62
C LEU A 92 8.78 10.18 13.19
N VAL A 93 9.60 11.20 13.06
CA VAL A 93 10.93 11.25 13.68
C VAL A 93 10.88 11.02 15.19
N LYS A 94 9.84 11.57 15.86
CA LYS A 94 9.70 11.48 17.31
C LYS A 94 9.53 10.04 17.83
N ASP A 95 9.06 9.12 17.00
CA ASP A 95 8.83 7.73 17.42
C ASP A 95 10.13 6.91 17.47
N GLY A 96 11.24 7.46 16.95
CA GLY A 96 12.55 6.77 16.98
C GLY A 96 12.63 5.47 16.18
N MET A 97 11.70 5.25 15.25
CA MET A 97 11.57 4.03 14.45
C MET A 97 11.97 4.21 12.99
N GLY A 98 12.88 5.15 12.70
CA GLY A 98 13.39 5.39 11.36
C GLY A 98 12.56 6.34 10.51
N GLY A 99 11.48 6.89 11.03
CA GLY A 99 10.69 7.93 10.37
C GLY A 99 11.48 9.23 10.21
N THR A 100 11.26 9.94 9.11
CA THR A 100 11.95 11.20 8.78
C THR A 100 11.01 12.41 8.75
N THR A 101 9.71 12.20 8.94
CA THR A 101 8.68 13.22 8.83
C THR A 101 8.41 13.86 10.21
N SER A 102 8.42 15.19 10.26
CA SER A 102 7.98 15.90 11.46
C SER A 102 6.44 15.93 11.55
N GLU A 103 5.91 16.11 12.76
CA GLU A 103 4.45 16.29 12.93
C GLU A 103 3.92 17.50 12.15
N THR A 104 4.70 18.55 12.03
CA THR A 104 4.34 19.75 11.26
C THR A 104 4.22 19.44 9.78
N GLN A 105 5.15 18.66 9.22
CA GLN A 105 5.08 18.23 7.82
C GLN A 105 3.85 17.34 7.57
N LEU A 106 3.55 16.42 8.48
CA LEU A 106 2.38 15.54 8.36
C LEU A 106 1.07 16.33 8.45
N LYS A 107 0.98 17.30 9.40
CA LYS A 107 -0.17 18.20 9.51
C LYS A 107 -0.33 19.07 8.26
N TYR A 108 0.77 19.56 7.69
CA TYR A 108 0.75 20.33 6.45
C TYR A 108 0.24 19.51 5.27
N LEU A 109 0.73 18.29 5.09
CA LEU A 109 0.25 17.37 4.05
C LEU A 109 -1.24 17.09 4.23
N SER A 110 -1.67 16.74 5.44
CA SER A 110 -3.08 16.50 5.76
C SER A 110 -3.96 17.72 5.45
N ARG A 111 -3.47 18.92 5.72
CA ARG A 111 -4.16 20.17 5.41
C ARG A 111 -4.31 20.39 3.91
N ILE A 112 -3.24 20.15 3.13
CA ILE A 112 -3.29 20.26 1.67
C ILE A 112 -4.34 19.29 1.11
N LEU A 113 -4.32 18.04 1.55
CA LEU A 113 -5.26 17.02 1.08
C LEU A 113 -6.73 17.33 1.43
N LYS A 114 -6.97 18.03 2.55
CA LYS A 114 -8.32 18.39 3.01
C LYS A 114 -8.86 19.69 2.41
N GLN A 115 -7.99 20.66 2.16
CA GLN A 115 -8.41 22.04 1.79
C GLN A 115 -8.51 22.27 0.28
N HIS A 116 -7.89 21.43 -0.54
CA HIS A 116 -7.96 21.61 -1.98
C HIS A 116 -9.15 20.85 -2.56
N SER A 117 -9.97 21.56 -3.33
CA SER A 117 -10.93 20.98 -4.26
C SER A 117 -10.23 20.03 -5.28
N ASP A 118 -8.93 20.22 -5.44
CA ASP A 118 -8.05 19.38 -6.25
C ASP A 118 -7.16 18.50 -5.34
N LYS A 119 -7.73 17.38 -4.89
CA LYS A 119 -6.98 16.32 -4.18
C LYS A 119 -5.79 15.80 -4.98
N TYR A 120 -5.88 15.92 -6.28
CA TYR A 120 -4.90 15.54 -7.25
C TYR A 120 -3.59 16.32 -7.14
N ALA A 121 -3.66 17.64 -6.91
CA ALA A 121 -2.46 18.46 -6.75
C ALA A 121 -1.62 18.04 -5.54
N GLY A 122 -2.25 17.68 -4.43
CA GLY A 122 -1.58 17.19 -3.22
C GLY A 122 -0.89 15.85 -3.45
N VAL A 123 -1.57 14.93 -4.13
CA VAL A 123 -1.03 13.61 -4.48
C VAL A 123 0.13 13.74 -5.47
N LYS A 124 -0.01 14.55 -6.53
CA LYS A 124 1.08 14.85 -7.47
C LYS A 124 2.32 15.39 -6.76
N LYS A 125 2.13 16.32 -5.83
CA LYS A 125 3.23 16.90 -5.08
C LYS A 125 3.94 15.84 -4.21
N PHE A 126 3.18 14.96 -3.58
CA PHE A 126 3.75 13.84 -2.83
C PHE A 126 4.58 12.91 -3.73
N PHE A 127 4.06 12.56 -4.91
CA PHE A 127 4.77 11.70 -5.84
C PHE A 127 6.00 12.36 -6.47
N ALA A 128 6.00 13.66 -6.68
CA ALA A 128 7.19 14.39 -7.12
C ALA A 128 8.37 14.25 -6.14
N TYR A 129 8.09 14.04 -4.85
CA TYR A 129 9.13 13.78 -3.85
C TYR A 129 9.54 12.29 -3.75
N SER A 130 8.70 11.38 -4.22
CA SER A 130 8.96 9.93 -4.10
C SER A 130 9.67 9.32 -5.30
N ASP A 131 9.89 10.11 -6.36
CA ASP A 131 10.60 9.70 -7.60
C ASP A 131 10.06 8.41 -8.23
N LEU A 132 8.76 8.18 -8.09
CA LEU A 132 8.09 7.00 -8.63
C LEU A 132 7.66 7.23 -10.07
N PRO A 133 8.02 6.32 -11.01
CA PRO A 133 7.84 6.51 -12.45
C PRO A 133 6.45 6.10 -12.92
N PHE A 134 5.38 6.70 -12.43
CA PHE A 134 4.07 6.39 -12.97
C PHE A 134 3.39 7.57 -13.67
N GLN A 135 2.57 7.23 -14.64
CA GLN A 135 1.89 8.19 -15.49
C GLN A 135 0.75 8.88 -14.73
N GLU A 136 0.50 10.14 -15.09
CA GLU A 136 -0.57 10.97 -14.55
C GLU A 136 -1.95 10.32 -14.57
N LYS A 137 -2.27 9.57 -15.65
CA LYS A 137 -3.51 8.82 -15.82
C LYS A 137 -3.71 7.76 -14.73
N MET A 138 -2.65 7.14 -14.24
CA MET A 138 -2.74 6.14 -13.17
C MET A 138 -3.13 6.74 -11.82
N ILE A 139 -2.80 8.03 -11.62
CA ILE A 139 -3.19 8.75 -10.41
C ILE A 139 -4.69 9.04 -10.38
N GLU A 140 -5.31 9.31 -11.53
CA GLU A 140 -6.75 9.54 -11.65
C GLU A 140 -7.55 8.32 -11.18
N ASP A 141 -7.12 7.11 -11.53
CA ASP A 141 -7.77 5.86 -11.11
C ASP A 141 -7.74 5.66 -9.58
N VAL A 142 -6.72 6.18 -8.93
CA VAL A 142 -6.58 6.12 -7.46
C VAL A 142 -7.55 7.08 -6.79
N LEU A 143 -7.70 8.29 -7.32
CA LEU A 143 -8.53 9.34 -6.74
C LEU A 143 -10.03 9.12 -6.93
N THR A 144 -10.42 8.37 -7.96
CA THR A 144 -11.83 8.06 -8.24
C THR A 144 -12.38 6.93 -7.38
N LYS A 145 -11.52 6.10 -6.81
CA LYS A 145 -11.91 5.04 -5.88
C LYS A 145 -11.75 5.56 -4.46
N LYS A 146 -12.84 5.62 -3.68
CA LYS A 146 -12.95 6.14 -2.30
C LYS A 146 -12.02 5.49 -1.27
N SER A 147 -10.74 5.32 -1.57
CA SER A 147 -9.76 4.64 -0.71
C SER A 147 -8.83 5.60 0.03
N TYR A 148 -9.32 6.79 0.39
CA TYR A 148 -8.57 7.77 1.19
C TYR A 148 -9.46 8.47 2.20
#